data_affa1cf6f3237f4ea7810d6188a0c61d
#
_entry.id   affa1cf6f3237f4ea7810d6188a0c61d
#
_cell.length_a   1.000
_cell.length_b   1.000
_cell.length_c   1.000
_cell.angle_alpha   90.00
_cell.angle_beta   90.00
_cell.angle_gamma   90.00
#
_symmetry.space_group_name_H-M   'P 1'
#
loop_
_entity.id
_entity.type
_entity.pdbx_description
1 polymer ?
#
loop_
_entity_poly.entity_id
_entity_poly.type
_entity_poly.pdbx_seq_one_letter_code
_entity_poly.pdbx_strand_id
1 'polypeptide(L)'
;LAPYIGDDPNLADGSEKPKSVAPGLTKLLLKFAEPFAGDKVYVPKPAKMTAIAPLHGPVVRSARNELVREYRQWVDAQVRSADDFSVAVIYASAYGNTSAMAQAIARGITKAGVAVEMLNCELSTNEELEALIEKTDGFCIGAPTLGGHMPTPVSNALGVIVKESTREYPAGVFGSFGWSGEAVDLMEARLKDGGFDFAFAPIRCKFKPTQETLQICEESGTDLAQSVKKVRRKKQSDKTKQVSAGSSFGQSLSLIHI
;
A
#
# COMPACT_ATOMS: atom_id res chain seq x y z
N LEU A 1 29.85 6.28 3.91
CA LEU A 1 30.21 6.47 5.32
C LEU A 1 29.30 7.56 5.85
N ALA A 2 28.23 7.19 6.56
CA ALA A 2 27.42 8.16 7.28
C ALA A 2 28.29 8.76 8.41
N PRO A 3 28.20 10.07 8.69
CA PRO A 3 28.91 10.66 9.81
C PRO A 3 28.46 9.97 11.10
N TYR A 4 29.43 9.57 11.92
CA TYR A 4 29.23 9.13 13.28
C TYR A 4 28.55 10.27 14.05
N ILE A 5 27.28 10.13 14.34
CA ILE A 5 26.60 11.02 15.28
C ILE A 5 26.96 10.48 16.65
N GLY A 6 27.92 11.14 17.29
CA GLY A 6 28.34 10.86 18.65
C GLY A 6 27.12 10.86 19.60
N ASP A 7 27.33 10.24 20.76
CA ASP A 7 26.33 10.17 21.82
C ASP A 7 25.73 11.56 22.06
N ASP A 8 24.47 11.77 21.64
CA ASP A 8 23.74 12.96 22.02
C ASP A 8 23.42 12.84 23.51
N PRO A 9 24.00 13.67 24.39
CA PRO A 9 23.78 13.60 25.83
C PRO A 9 22.33 13.82 26.22
N ASN A 10 21.48 14.38 25.31
CA ASN A 10 20.05 14.56 25.55
C ASN A 10 19.22 13.29 25.29
N LEU A 11 19.80 12.24 24.69
CA LEU A 11 19.16 10.93 24.52
C LEU A 11 19.45 9.95 25.69
N ALA A 12 20.30 10.34 26.66
CA ALA A 12 20.71 9.48 27.76
C ALA A 12 19.74 9.50 28.95
N ASP A 13 18.85 10.47 29.02
CA ASP A 13 17.86 10.58 30.10
C ASP A 13 16.53 9.94 29.67
N GLY A 14 16.24 8.76 30.21
CA GLY A 14 15.07 7.93 29.93
C GLY A 14 13.72 8.52 30.35
N SER A 15 13.59 9.84 30.50
CA SER A 15 12.39 10.53 30.98
C SER A 15 11.47 11.07 29.87
N GLU A 16 11.92 11.20 28.62
CA GLU A 16 11.04 11.53 27.50
C GLU A 16 10.47 10.28 26.83
N LYS A 17 9.14 10.14 26.86
CA LYS A 17 8.44 9.18 25.98
C LYS A 17 8.87 9.47 24.55
N PRO A 18 9.37 8.49 23.79
CA PRO A 18 9.81 8.72 22.43
C PRO A 18 8.64 9.28 21.63
N LYS A 19 8.77 10.50 21.18
CA LYS A 19 7.91 11.08 20.15
C LYS A 19 7.96 10.11 18.99
N SER A 20 6.83 9.55 18.60
CA SER A 20 6.59 8.55 17.56
C SER A 20 7.82 8.20 16.71
N VAL A 21 8.19 6.93 16.67
CA VAL A 21 9.28 6.41 15.83
C VAL A 21 9.21 7.07 14.46
N ALA A 22 10.26 7.79 14.09
CA ALA A 22 10.26 8.59 12.89
C ALA A 22 9.83 7.73 11.68
N PRO A 23 8.93 8.21 10.82
CA PRO A 23 8.43 7.45 9.66
C PRO A 23 9.52 6.86 8.77
N GLY A 24 10.72 7.45 8.78
CA GLY A 24 11.90 6.93 8.10
C GLY A 24 12.47 5.64 8.67
N LEU A 25 12.34 5.39 9.98
CA LEU A 25 12.86 4.17 10.61
C LEU A 25 11.95 2.97 10.29
N THR A 26 10.64 3.19 10.26
CA THR A 26 9.67 2.18 9.83
C THR A 26 9.93 1.77 8.37
N LYS A 27 10.22 2.72 7.49
CA LYS A 27 10.55 2.47 6.08
C LYS A 27 11.86 1.71 5.90
N LEU A 28 12.85 1.95 6.77
CA LEU A 28 14.12 1.24 6.74
C LEU A 28 13.94 -0.23 7.14
N LEU A 29 13.17 -0.48 8.18
CA LEU A 29 12.83 -1.83 8.63
C LEU A 29 12.02 -2.61 7.59
N LEU A 30 11.14 -1.94 6.82
CA LEU A 30 10.39 -2.50 5.69
C LEU A 30 11.29 -3.07 4.60
N LYS A 31 12.30 -2.32 4.16
CA LYS A 31 13.24 -2.78 3.13
C LYS A 31 14.01 -4.04 3.50
N PHE A 32 14.19 -4.32 4.78
CA PHE A 32 14.89 -5.53 5.26
C PHE A 32 13.96 -6.71 5.54
N ALA A 33 12.64 -6.50 5.58
CA ALA A 33 11.67 -7.57 5.79
C ALA A 33 11.25 -8.27 4.47
N GLU A 34 11.27 -7.57 3.35
CA GLU A 34 10.85 -8.09 2.04
C GLU A 34 11.61 -9.35 1.58
N PRO A 35 12.95 -9.45 1.73
CA PRO A 35 13.68 -10.66 1.29
C PRO A 35 13.43 -11.89 2.16
N PHE A 36 12.81 -11.73 3.32
CA PHE A 36 12.64 -12.79 4.33
C PHE A 36 11.18 -13.22 4.54
N ALA A 37 10.27 -12.78 3.70
CA ALA A 37 8.84 -13.10 3.81
C ALA A 37 8.51 -14.60 3.66
N GLY A 38 9.46 -15.44 3.16
CA GLY A 38 9.33 -16.88 3.07
C GLY A 38 10.00 -17.67 4.20
N ASP A 39 10.94 -17.08 4.93
CA ASP A 39 11.68 -17.73 6.01
C ASP A 39 11.24 -17.18 7.36
N LYS A 40 11.24 -18.06 8.39
CA LYS A 40 10.95 -17.65 9.77
C LYS A 40 11.93 -16.56 10.19
N VAL A 41 11.48 -15.29 10.17
CA VAL A 41 12.29 -14.16 10.60
C VAL A 41 12.68 -14.40 12.06
N TYR A 42 13.96 -14.64 12.33
CA TYR A 42 14.47 -14.75 13.69
C TYR A 42 14.48 -13.36 14.32
N VAL A 43 13.47 -13.08 15.14
CA VAL A 43 13.49 -11.89 15.99
C VAL A 43 14.09 -12.29 17.34
N PRO A 44 15.30 -11.81 17.67
CA PRO A 44 15.94 -12.13 18.95
C PRO A 44 15.05 -11.72 20.12
N LYS A 45 15.08 -12.47 21.23
CA LYS A 45 14.31 -12.11 22.43
C LYS A 45 14.80 -10.75 22.94
N PRO A 46 13.92 -9.75 23.12
CA PRO A 46 14.29 -8.37 23.47
C PRO A 46 15.14 -8.24 24.71
N ALA A 47 14.96 -9.12 25.70
CA ALA A 47 15.67 -9.12 26.97
C ALA A 47 17.20 -9.34 26.87
N LYS A 48 17.70 -9.85 25.73
CA LYS A 48 19.13 -10.09 25.50
C LYS A 48 19.81 -9.03 24.64
N MET A 49 19.04 -8.08 24.07
CA MET A 49 19.60 -7.02 23.24
C MET A 49 19.96 -5.80 24.07
N THR A 50 21.17 -5.30 23.92
CA THR A 50 21.63 -4.05 24.56
C THR A 50 21.44 -2.83 23.66
N ALA A 51 21.50 -3.02 22.34
CA ALA A 51 21.27 -1.98 21.33
C ALA A 51 20.78 -2.59 20.03
N ILE A 52 20.13 -1.78 19.19
CA ILE A 52 19.84 -2.06 17.79
C ILE A 52 20.67 -1.08 16.97
N ALA A 53 21.63 -1.59 16.21
CA ALA A 53 22.49 -0.80 15.34
C ALA A 53 22.17 -1.15 13.88
N PRO A 54 21.34 -0.36 13.19
CA PRO A 54 21.04 -0.59 11.77
C PRO A 54 22.28 -0.24 10.92
N LEU A 55 22.40 -0.85 9.74
CA LEU A 55 23.45 -0.49 8.78
C LEU A 55 23.38 0.98 8.35
N HIS A 56 22.17 1.54 8.33
CA HIS A 56 21.90 2.95 8.03
C HIS A 56 20.86 3.49 9.02
N GLY A 57 21.23 4.50 9.79
CA GLY A 57 20.35 5.14 10.75
C GLY A 57 20.92 5.18 12.18
N PRO A 58 20.19 5.79 13.11
CA PRO A 58 20.66 5.95 14.49
C PRO A 58 20.68 4.62 15.25
N VAL A 59 21.63 4.48 16.18
CA VAL A 59 21.66 3.35 17.12
C VAL A 59 20.59 3.55 18.18
N VAL A 60 19.72 2.55 18.35
CA VAL A 60 18.63 2.58 19.35
C VAL A 60 19.06 1.80 20.59
N ARG A 61 19.20 2.48 21.73
CA ARG A 61 19.59 1.88 23.01
C ARG A 61 18.44 1.79 24.01
N SER A 62 17.64 2.84 24.16
CA SER A 62 16.61 2.94 25.21
C SER A 62 15.24 2.41 24.77
N ALA A 63 14.76 2.69 23.56
CA ALA A 63 13.43 2.30 23.05
C ALA A 63 13.38 0.93 22.36
N ARG A 64 14.34 0.03 22.62
CA ARG A 64 14.49 -1.26 21.90
C ARG A 64 13.24 -2.14 21.94
N ASN A 65 12.70 -2.31 23.16
CA ASN A 65 11.55 -3.21 23.36
C ASN A 65 10.29 -2.66 22.71
N GLU A 66 10.13 -1.35 22.72
CA GLU A 66 9.01 -0.65 22.07
C GLU A 66 9.13 -0.77 20.56
N LEU A 67 10.30 -0.49 20.00
CA LEU A 67 10.57 -0.64 18.57
C LEU A 67 10.31 -2.08 18.07
N VAL A 68 10.81 -3.09 18.81
CA VAL A 68 10.59 -4.51 18.44
C VAL A 68 9.12 -4.88 18.57
N ARG A 69 8.40 -4.37 19.59
CA ARG A 69 6.97 -4.62 19.75
C ARG A 69 6.15 -4.02 18.61
N GLU A 70 6.41 -2.76 18.28
CA GLU A 70 5.71 -2.07 17.18
C GLU A 70 6.01 -2.72 15.82
N TYR A 71 7.27 -3.09 15.59
CA TYR A 71 7.66 -3.81 14.39
C TYR A 71 6.94 -5.16 14.27
N ARG A 72 6.86 -5.94 15.37
CA ARG A 72 6.11 -7.20 15.38
C ARG A 72 4.62 -6.99 15.10
N GLN A 73 4.00 -6.02 15.78
CA GLN A 73 2.59 -5.71 15.55
C GLN A 73 2.33 -5.33 14.09
N TRP A 74 3.25 -4.58 13.50
CA TRP A 74 3.16 -4.20 12.11
C TRP A 74 3.36 -5.39 11.17
N VAL A 75 4.36 -6.25 11.39
CA VAL A 75 4.58 -7.47 10.61
C VAL A 75 3.39 -8.42 10.75
N ASP A 76 2.88 -8.64 11.96
CA ASP A 76 1.71 -9.49 12.20
C ASP A 76 0.46 -8.93 11.49
N ALA A 77 0.28 -7.61 11.44
CA ALA A 77 -0.79 -6.98 10.70
C ALA A 77 -0.65 -7.21 9.19
N GLN A 78 0.56 -7.09 8.65
CA GLN A 78 0.84 -7.35 7.23
C GLN A 78 0.62 -8.82 6.86
N VAL A 79 1.11 -9.76 7.67
CA VAL A 79 0.92 -11.21 7.45
C VAL A 79 -0.57 -11.57 7.49
N ARG A 80 -1.32 -11.06 8.48
CA ARG A 80 -2.77 -11.31 8.56
C ARG A 80 -3.56 -10.71 7.41
N SER A 81 -3.14 -9.54 6.90
CA SER A 81 -3.81 -8.90 5.77
C SER A 81 -3.40 -9.47 4.42
N ALA A 82 -2.18 -10.02 4.29
CA ALA A 82 -1.71 -10.64 3.06
C ALA A 82 -2.52 -11.89 2.68
N ASP A 83 -3.05 -12.62 3.67
CA ASP A 83 -3.88 -13.80 3.42
C ASP A 83 -5.31 -13.47 2.93
N ASP A 84 -5.78 -12.23 3.17
CA ASP A 84 -7.17 -11.85 2.91
C ASP A 84 -7.36 -10.82 1.78
N PHE A 85 -6.60 -9.71 1.76
CA PHE A 85 -6.81 -8.60 0.81
C PHE A 85 -5.51 -7.86 0.51
N SER A 86 -5.29 -7.48 -0.75
CA SER A 86 -4.14 -6.67 -1.14
C SER A 86 -4.50 -5.55 -2.11
N VAL A 87 -3.76 -4.45 -2.04
CA VAL A 87 -3.92 -3.24 -2.87
C VAL A 87 -2.58 -2.87 -3.49
N ALA A 88 -2.59 -2.57 -4.79
CA ALA A 88 -1.43 -2.03 -5.49
C ALA A 88 -1.42 -0.50 -5.43
N VAL A 89 -0.28 0.09 -5.07
CA VAL A 89 0.00 1.53 -5.19
C VAL A 89 1.05 1.74 -6.27
N ILE A 90 0.61 2.12 -7.45
CA ILE A 90 1.41 2.22 -8.67
C ILE A 90 1.72 3.70 -8.92
N TYR A 91 2.98 4.07 -9.14
CA TYR A 91 3.30 5.49 -9.32
C TYR A 91 4.59 5.73 -10.11
N ALA A 92 4.73 6.95 -10.64
CA ALA A 92 6.00 7.54 -11.03
C ALA A 92 6.23 8.85 -10.24
N SER A 93 7.49 9.27 -10.09
CA SER A 93 7.78 10.46 -9.29
C SER A 93 9.11 11.11 -9.65
N ALA A 94 9.08 12.20 -10.40
CA ALA A 94 10.28 12.93 -10.83
C ALA A 94 11.02 13.62 -9.68
N TYR A 95 10.30 14.29 -8.77
CA TYR A 95 10.86 15.12 -7.69
C TYR A 95 10.47 14.65 -6.28
N GLY A 96 10.01 13.43 -6.14
CA GLY A 96 9.61 12.86 -4.86
C GLY A 96 8.21 13.26 -4.36
N ASN A 97 7.53 14.23 -4.97
CA ASN A 97 6.22 14.71 -4.51
C ASN A 97 5.14 13.63 -4.64
N THR A 98 5.00 13.02 -5.82
CA THR A 98 4.06 11.91 -6.05
C THR A 98 4.41 10.70 -5.19
N SER A 99 5.71 10.40 -5.00
CA SER A 99 6.17 9.34 -4.10
C SER A 99 5.74 9.59 -2.64
N ALA A 100 5.81 10.84 -2.16
CA ALA A 100 5.34 11.18 -0.81
C ALA A 100 3.84 10.96 -0.64
N MET A 101 3.03 11.28 -1.66
CA MET A 101 1.60 11.01 -1.69
C MET A 101 1.32 9.50 -1.72
N ALA A 102 2.01 8.74 -2.58
CA ALA A 102 1.91 7.29 -2.65
C ALA A 102 2.18 6.61 -1.30
N GLN A 103 3.22 7.06 -0.59
CA GLN A 103 3.55 6.57 0.75
C GLN A 103 2.49 6.92 1.79
N ALA A 104 1.84 8.08 1.67
CA ALA A 104 0.75 8.45 2.57
C ALA A 104 -0.49 7.57 2.34
N ILE A 105 -0.86 7.33 1.08
CA ILE A 105 -1.94 6.40 0.70
C ILE A 105 -1.63 5.00 1.24
N ALA A 106 -0.42 4.49 1.02
CA ALA A 106 0.01 3.18 1.51
C ALA A 106 -0.11 3.06 3.04
N ARG A 107 0.22 4.12 3.80
CA ARG A 107 0.01 4.14 5.25
C ARG A 107 -1.46 4.00 5.63
N GLY A 108 -2.36 4.70 4.92
CA GLY A 108 -3.80 4.60 5.16
C GLY A 108 -4.34 3.19 4.90
N ILE A 109 -3.91 2.56 3.80
CA ILE A 109 -4.26 1.18 3.46
C ILE A 109 -3.80 0.22 4.56
N THR A 110 -2.54 0.34 4.99
CA THR A 110 -1.97 -0.50 6.05
C THR A 110 -2.67 -0.30 7.39
N LYS A 111 -2.99 0.95 7.78
CA LYS A 111 -3.74 1.25 9.01
C LYS A 111 -5.14 0.64 8.99
N ALA A 112 -5.75 0.55 7.83
CA ALA A 112 -7.03 -0.14 7.66
C ALA A 112 -6.91 -1.68 7.66
N GLY A 113 -5.73 -2.25 7.84
CA GLY A 113 -5.50 -3.70 7.90
C GLY A 113 -5.69 -4.39 6.54
N VAL A 114 -5.13 -3.81 5.48
CA VAL A 114 -5.06 -4.38 4.13
C VAL A 114 -3.59 -4.38 3.70
N ALA A 115 -3.14 -5.45 3.07
CA ALA A 115 -1.79 -5.52 2.53
C ALA A 115 -1.62 -4.51 1.38
N VAL A 116 -0.44 -3.93 1.26
CA VAL A 116 -0.13 -2.96 0.22
C VAL A 116 1.19 -3.28 -0.45
N GLU A 117 1.17 -3.33 -1.77
CA GLU A 117 2.37 -3.44 -2.59
C GLU A 117 2.55 -2.14 -3.38
N MET A 118 3.75 -1.59 -3.32
CA MET A 118 4.09 -0.33 -4.00
C MET A 118 4.99 -0.60 -5.19
N LEU A 119 4.62 -0.10 -6.36
CA LEU A 119 5.38 -0.24 -7.59
C LEU A 119 5.70 1.13 -8.21
N ASN A 120 6.99 1.39 -8.43
CA ASN A 120 7.42 2.56 -9.19
C ASN A 120 7.58 2.18 -10.67
N CYS A 121 6.70 2.71 -11.52
CA CYS A 121 6.68 2.45 -12.96
C CYS A 121 7.99 2.82 -13.69
N GLU A 122 8.81 3.71 -13.11
CA GLU A 122 10.08 4.12 -13.72
C GLU A 122 11.20 3.08 -13.51
N LEU A 123 11.01 2.15 -12.56
CA LEU A 123 12.01 1.18 -12.13
C LEU A 123 11.56 -0.28 -12.33
N SER A 124 10.32 -0.49 -12.74
CA SER A 124 9.71 -1.82 -12.82
C SER A 124 9.37 -2.19 -14.26
N THR A 125 9.34 -3.49 -14.52
CA THR A 125 8.96 -4.04 -15.83
C THR A 125 7.44 -4.20 -15.97
N ASN A 126 6.96 -4.42 -17.19
CA ASN A 126 5.54 -4.70 -17.42
C ASN A 126 5.12 -6.05 -16.80
N GLU A 127 6.01 -7.04 -16.81
CA GLU A 127 5.77 -8.36 -16.22
C GLU A 127 5.59 -8.28 -14.70
N GLU A 128 6.40 -7.46 -14.02
CA GLU A 128 6.23 -7.19 -12.59
C GLU A 128 4.90 -6.50 -12.27
N LEU A 129 4.49 -5.57 -13.14
CA LEU A 129 3.20 -4.90 -13.01
C LEU A 129 2.02 -5.85 -13.26
N GLU A 130 2.08 -6.69 -14.31
CA GLU A 130 1.07 -7.71 -14.60
C GLU A 130 0.92 -8.66 -13.39
N ALA A 131 2.03 -9.20 -12.89
CA ALA A 131 2.03 -10.08 -11.72
C ALA A 131 1.50 -9.40 -10.44
N LEU A 132 1.72 -8.08 -10.29
CA LEU A 132 1.16 -7.31 -9.18
C LEU A 132 -0.35 -7.16 -9.31
N ILE A 133 -0.85 -6.80 -10.50
CA ILE A 133 -2.28 -6.58 -10.73
C ILE A 133 -3.08 -7.87 -10.60
N GLU A 134 -2.56 -9.00 -11.05
CA GLU A 134 -3.24 -10.30 -10.96
C GLU A 134 -3.55 -10.72 -9.52
N LYS A 135 -2.68 -10.38 -8.57
CA LYS A 135 -2.81 -10.79 -7.16
C LYS A 135 -3.47 -9.75 -6.25
N THR A 136 -3.77 -8.55 -6.75
CA THR A 136 -4.37 -7.47 -5.96
C THR A 136 -5.87 -7.34 -6.15
N ASP A 137 -6.57 -6.86 -5.13
CA ASP A 137 -8.02 -6.71 -5.07
C ASP A 137 -8.50 -5.28 -5.30
N GLY A 138 -7.56 -4.38 -5.54
CA GLY A 138 -7.79 -2.96 -5.82
C GLY A 138 -6.46 -2.26 -6.07
N PHE A 139 -6.51 -1.08 -6.63
CA PHE A 139 -5.30 -0.34 -6.94
C PHE A 139 -5.51 1.19 -6.88
N CYS A 140 -4.41 1.91 -6.74
CA CYS A 140 -4.38 3.32 -7.09
C CYS A 140 -3.15 3.63 -7.93
N ILE A 141 -3.29 4.61 -8.84
CA ILE A 141 -2.22 5.02 -9.74
C ILE A 141 -1.95 6.52 -9.61
N GLY A 142 -0.67 6.88 -9.60
CA GLY A 142 -0.24 8.27 -9.43
C GLY A 142 0.88 8.73 -10.34
N ALA A 143 0.81 9.98 -10.80
CA ALA A 143 1.80 10.56 -11.67
C ALA A 143 2.08 12.04 -11.39
N PRO A 144 3.29 12.53 -11.66
CA PRO A 144 3.51 13.94 -11.86
C PRO A 144 2.97 14.38 -13.23
N THR A 145 2.54 15.63 -13.37
CA THR A 145 2.30 16.25 -14.69
C THR A 145 3.60 16.86 -15.20
N LEU A 146 4.08 16.35 -16.32
CA LEU A 146 5.30 16.82 -16.99
C LEU A 146 4.96 17.26 -18.43
N GLY A 147 5.12 18.54 -18.72
CA GLY A 147 4.82 19.10 -20.05
C GLY A 147 3.34 18.92 -20.48
N GLY A 148 2.39 18.96 -19.53
CA GLY A 148 0.98 18.77 -19.80
C GLY A 148 0.53 17.30 -19.91
N HIS A 149 1.43 16.34 -19.64
CA HIS A 149 1.16 14.90 -19.81
C HIS A 149 1.59 14.10 -18.60
N MET A 150 1.08 12.87 -18.49
CA MET A 150 1.65 11.86 -17.59
C MET A 150 2.93 11.27 -18.20
N PRO A 151 3.90 10.82 -17.40
CA PRO A 151 5.09 10.10 -17.89
C PRO A 151 4.72 8.83 -18.66
N THR A 152 5.48 8.51 -19.71
CA THR A 152 5.27 7.31 -20.54
C THR A 152 5.16 6.00 -19.73
N PRO A 153 6.00 5.74 -18.69
CA PRO A 153 5.82 4.55 -17.87
C PRO A 153 4.44 4.42 -17.22
N VAL A 154 3.84 5.55 -16.80
CA VAL A 154 2.47 5.55 -16.22
C VAL A 154 1.42 5.30 -17.29
N SER A 155 1.59 5.85 -18.50
CA SER A 155 0.70 5.57 -19.63
C SER A 155 0.70 4.08 -20.01
N ASN A 156 1.88 3.45 -20.00
CA ASN A 156 2.03 2.02 -20.23
C ASN A 156 1.36 1.21 -19.11
N ALA A 157 1.58 1.59 -17.85
CA ALA A 157 0.95 0.95 -16.70
C ALA A 157 -0.58 1.01 -16.75
N LEU A 158 -1.15 2.14 -17.18
CA LEU A 158 -2.60 2.23 -17.41
C LEU A 158 -3.10 1.25 -18.47
N GLY A 159 -2.32 1.02 -19.54
CA GLY A 159 -2.63 0.02 -20.57
C GLY A 159 -2.72 -1.39 -19.97
N VAL A 160 -1.73 -1.77 -19.17
CA VAL A 160 -1.70 -3.06 -18.45
C VAL A 160 -2.87 -3.18 -17.47
N ILE A 161 -3.12 -2.17 -16.64
CA ILE A 161 -4.21 -2.14 -15.67
C ILE A 161 -5.57 -2.33 -16.40
N VAL A 162 -5.81 -1.58 -17.45
CA VAL A 162 -7.07 -1.67 -18.21
C VAL A 162 -7.24 -3.04 -18.85
N LYS A 163 -6.16 -3.73 -19.21
CA LYS A 163 -6.19 -5.08 -19.78
C LYS A 163 -6.40 -6.17 -18.72
N GLU A 164 -5.65 -6.15 -17.64
CA GLU A 164 -5.52 -7.26 -16.69
C GLU A 164 -6.41 -7.12 -15.45
N SER A 165 -6.70 -5.89 -14.99
CA SER A 165 -7.44 -5.70 -13.75
C SER A 165 -8.93 -6.03 -13.86
N THR A 166 -9.47 -6.62 -12.80
CA THR A 166 -10.92 -6.87 -12.68
C THR A 166 -11.68 -5.56 -12.48
N ARG A 167 -12.68 -5.29 -13.34
CA ARG A 167 -13.47 -4.04 -13.34
C ARG A 167 -14.21 -3.75 -12.04
N GLU A 168 -14.55 -4.77 -11.28
CA GLU A 168 -15.22 -4.63 -9.99
C GLU A 168 -14.29 -4.20 -8.87
N TYR A 169 -12.98 -4.19 -9.11
CA TYR A 169 -12.01 -3.77 -8.09
C TYR A 169 -11.94 -2.25 -8.02
N PRO A 170 -11.97 -1.68 -6.79
CA PRO A 170 -11.95 -0.25 -6.62
C PRO A 170 -10.62 0.33 -7.06
N ALA A 171 -10.70 1.48 -7.71
CA ALA A 171 -9.56 2.24 -8.21
C ALA A 171 -9.38 3.56 -7.47
N GLY A 172 -8.20 4.15 -7.58
CA GLY A 172 -7.90 5.50 -7.11
C GLY A 172 -6.90 6.20 -8.02
N VAL A 173 -6.95 7.52 -8.07
CA VAL A 173 -6.04 8.35 -8.86
C VAL A 173 -5.49 9.48 -8.01
N PHE A 174 -4.20 9.75 -8.12
CA PHE A 174 -3.56 10.88 -7.45
C PHE A 174 -2.40 11.43 -8.30
N GLY A 175 -2.02 12.67 -8.04
CA GLY A 175 -0.88 13.23 -8.75
C GLY A 175 -0.42 14.59 -8.26
N SER A 176 0.81 14.93 -8.63
CA SER A 176 1.41 16.23 -8.35
C SER A 176 1.66 17.01 -9.63
N PHE A 177 1.63 18.33 -9.57
CA PHE A 177 1.86 19.20 -10.71
C PHE A 177 2.45 20.55 -10.28
N GLY A 178 3.06 21.28 -11.22
CA GLY A 178 3.56 22.63 -10.99
C GLY A 178 2.57 23.69 -11.47
N TRP A 179 2.14 23.60 -12.72
CA TRP A 179 1.30 24.59 -13.39
C TRP A 179 -0.10 24.10 -13.68
N SER A 180 -0.23 22.89 -14.20
CA SER A 180 -1.48 22.27 -14.63
C SER A 180 -1.47 20.78 -14.27
N GLY A 181 -2.66 20.20 -14.04
CA GLY A 181 -2.83 18.88 -13.45
C GLY A 181 -3.34 17.81 -14.42
N GLU A 182 -3.09 17.94 -15.71
CA GLU A 182 -3.67 17.11 -16.78
C GLU A 182 -3.41 15.61 -16.62
N ALA A 183 -2.26 15.23 -16.02
CA ALA A 183 -1.94 13.82 -15.80
C ALA A 183 -3.02 13.12 -14.97
N VAL A 184 -3.56 13.79 -13.95
CA VAL A 184 -4.65 13.23 -13.11
C VAL A 184 -5.93 13.11 -13.91
N ASP A 185 -6.26 14.11 -14.72
CA ASP A 185 -7.48 14.09 -15.57
C ASP A 185 -7.40 12.98 -16.63
N LEU A 186 -6.23 12.80 -17.23
CA LEU A 186 -6.00 11.73 -18.22
C LEU A 186 -6.09 10.33 -17.59
N MET A 187 -5.51 10.13 -16.42
CA MET A 187 -5.62 8.86 -15.68
C MET A 187 -7.07 8.58 -15.29
N GLU A 188 -7.76 9.59 -14.74
CA GLU A 188 -9.16 9.49 -14.34
C GLU A 188 -10.06 9.11 -15.55
N ALA A 189 -9.95 9.85 -16.66
CA ALA A 189 -10.72 9.59 -17.86
C ALA A 189 -10.47 8.18 -18.40
N ARG A 190 -9.20 7.75 -18.49
CA ARG A 190 -8.84 6.44 -19.02
C ARG A 190 -9.40 5.29 -18.18
N LEU A 191 -9.39 5.43 -16.85
CA LEU A 191 -9.95 4.41 -15.95
C LEU A 191 -11.50 4.43 -15.98
N LYS A 192 -12.14 5.58 -16.07
CA LYS A 192 -13.60 5.69 -16.27
C LYS A 192 -14.05 5.02 -17.57
N ASP A 193 -13.36 5.30 -18.67
CA ASP A 193 -13.61 4.66 -19.97
C ASP A 193 -13.38 3.14 -19.88
N GLY A 194 -12.43 2.72 -19.05
CA GLY A 194 -12.18 1.31 -18.73
C GLY A 194 -13.27 0.67 -17.85
N GLY A 195 -14.23 1.43 -17.32
CA GLY A 195 -15.32 0.93 -16.48
C GLY A 195 -14.93 0.68 -15.01
N PHE A 196 -13.92 1.38 -14.49
CA PHE A 196 -13.53 1.27 -13.08
C PHE A 196 -14.29 2.28 -12.20
N ASP A 197 -14.68 1.82 -11.01
CA ASP A 197 -15.24 2.66 -9.96
C ASP A 197 -14.15 3.19 -9.03
N PHE A 198 -14.27 4.47 -8.63
CA PHE A 198 -13.30 5.12 -7.77
C PHE A 198 -13.70 5.02 -6.30
N ALA A 199 -12.74 4.60 -5.46
CA ALA A 199 -12.93 4.53 -4.02
C ALA A 199 -12.88 5.91 -3.34
N PHE A 200 -12.20 6.88 -3.96
CA PHE A 200 -12.08 8.26 -3.49
C PHE A 200 -11.96 9.23 -4.67
N ALA A 201 -12.23 10.50 -4.42
CA ALA A 201 -12.08 11.55 -5.44
C ALA A 201 -10.60 11.72 -5.84
N PRO A 202 -10.28 11.91 -7.14
CA PRO A 202 -8.91 12.08 -7.60
C PRO A 202 -8.16 13.19 -6.85
N ILE A 203 -6.99 12.87 -6.30
CA ILE A 203 -6.20 13.79 -5.49
C ILE A 203 -5.22 14.56 -6.37
N ARG A 204 -5.28 15.88 -6.30
CA ARG A 204 -4.41 16.82 -7.05
C ARG A 204 -3.60 17.66 -6.09
N CYS A 205 -2.27 17.58 -6.18
CA CYS A 205 -1.36 18.35 -5.34
C CYS A 205 -0.51 19.29 -6.17
N LYS A 206 -0.61 20.59 -5.91
CA LYS A 206 0.27 21.58 -6.54
C LYS A 206 1.58 21.68 -5.78
N PHE A 207 2.69 21.43 -6.50
CA PHE A 207 4.06 21.39 -5.96
C PHE A 207 4.24 20.32 -4.86
N LYS A 208 4.88 20.70 -3.74
CA LYS A 208 5.17 19.81 -2.63
C LYS A 208 3.91 19.59 -1.79
N PRO A 209 3.54 18.34 -1.47
CA PRO A 209 2.41 18.06 -0.62
C PRO A 209 2.62 18.62 0.78
N THR A 210 1.61 19.34 1.28
CA THR A 210 1.53 19.81 2.66
C THR A 210 1.16 18.67 3.59
N GLN A 211 1.24 18.89 4.91
CA GLN A 211 0.78 17.91 5.89
C GLN A 211 -0.70 17.58 5.73
N GLU A 212 -1.51 18.57 5.42
CA GLU A 212 -2.94 18.42 5.14
C GLU A 212 -3.18 17.55 3.89
N THR A 213 -2.44 17.81 2.79
CA THR A 213 -2.51 16.96 1.58
C THR A 213 -2.10 15.51 1.88
N LEU A 214 -1.07 15.30 2.69
CA LEU A 214 -0.65 13.95 3.08
C LEU A 214 -1.68 13.26 3.97
N GLN A 215 -2.38 13.99 4.81
CA GLN A 215 -3.50 13.47 5.60
C GLN A 215 -4.66 13.04 4.70
N ILE A 216 -5.06 13.85 3.72
CA ILE A 216 -6.07 13.49 2.71
C ILE A 216 -5.65 12.22 1.96
N CYS A 217 -4.38 12.09 1.57
CA CYS A 217 -3.85 10.88 0.94
C CYS A 217 -3.99 9.65 1.85
N GLU A 218 -3.71 9.79 3.14
CA GLU A 218 -3.82 8.71 4.11
C GLU A 218 -5.28 8.29 4.34
N GLU A 219 -6.19 9.25 4.47
CA GLU A 219 -7.63 8.99 4.57
C GLU A 219 -8.15 8.29 3.30
N SER A 220 -7.77 8.76 2.12
CA SER A 220 -8.12 8.13 0.84
C SER A 220 -7.59 6.69 0.72
N GLY A 221 -6.39 6.41 1.26
CA GLY A 221 -5.87 5.05 1.37
C GLY A 221 -6.75 4.16 2.25
N THR A 222 -7.26 4.70 3.34
CA THR A 222 -8.22 4.01 4.21
C THR A 222 -9.53 3.72 3.49
N ASP A 223 -10.06 4.67 2.72
CA ASP A 223 -11.29 4.51 1.94
C ASP A 223 -11.13 3.43 0.85
N LEU A 224 -9.98 3.40 0.17
CA LEU A 224 -9.66 2.36 -0.80
C LEU A 224 -9.64 0.97 -0.15
N ALA A 225 -8.98 0.83 0.99
CA ALA A 225 -8.94 -0.43 1.73
C ALA A 225 -10.33 -0.89 2.19
N GLN A 226 -11.18 0.02 2.66
CA GLN A 226 -12.56 -0.29 3.05
C GLN A 226 -13.40 -0.73 1.83
N SER A 227 -13.22 -0.09 0.69
CA SER A 227 -13.90 -0.44 -0.56
C SER A 227 -13.51 -1.84 -1.04
N VAL A 228 -12.23 -2.20 -0.99
CA VAL A 228 -11.73 -3.55 -1.27
C VAL A 228 -12.39 -4.59 -0.37
N LYS A 229 -12.41 -4.36 0.94
CA LYS A 229 -13.06 -5.26 1.90
C LYS A 229 -14.55 -5.46 1.60
N LYS A 230 -15.25 -4.39 1.20
CA LYS A 230 -16.67 -4.42 0.85
C LYS A 230 -16.93 -5.28 -0.40
N VAL A 231 -16.14 -5.10 -1.47
CA VAL A 231 -16.27 -5.86 -2.72
C VAL A 231 -16.02 -7.35 -2.48
N ARG A 232 -14.99 -7.70 -1.73
CA ARG A 232 -14.66 -9.11 -1.43
C ARG A 232 -15.74 -9.78 -0.59
N ARG A 233 -16.24 -9.11 0.46
CA ARG A 233 -17.34 -9.64 1.26
C ARG A 233 -18.59 -9.92 0.44
N LYS A 234 -18.91 -9.03 -0.50
CA LYS A 234 -20.03 -9.24 -1.42
C LYS A 234 -19.80 -10.48 -2.29
N LYS A 235 -18.62 -10.64 -2.89
CA LYS A 235 -18.26 -11.82 -3.70
C LYS A 235 -18.33 -13.12 -2.91
N GLN A 236 -17.90 -13.14 -1.66
CA GLN A 236 -17.99 -14.31 -0.77
C GLN A 236 -19.44 -14.66 -0.46
N SER A 237 -20.27 -13.67 -0.13
CA SER A 237 -21.71 -13.88 0.12
C SER A 237 -22.44 -14.45 -1.10
N ASP A 238 -22.14 -13.95 -2.28
CA ASP A 238 -22.78 -14.40 -3.53
C ASP A 238 -22.36 -15.83 -3.90
N LYS A 239 -21.09 -16.20 -3.70
CA LYS A 239 -20.61 -17.59 -3.84
C LYS A 239 -21.31 -18.55 -2.88
N THR A 240 -21.48 -18.17 -1.63
CA THR A 240 -22.16 -19.00 -0.63
C THR A 240 -23.63 -19.23 -0.98
N LYS A 241 -24.32 -18.21 -1.49
CA LYS A 241 -25.71 -18.33 -1.95
C LYS A 241 -25.85 -19.26 -3.16
N GLN A 242 -24.92 -19.21 -4.11
CA GLN A 242 -24.93 -20.09 -5.29
C GLN A 242 -24.69 -21.56 -4.90
N VAL A 243 -23.78 -21.85 -3.97
CA VAL A 243 -23.53 -23.20 -3.47
C VAL A 243 -24.75 -23.76 -2.74
N SER A 244 -25.41 -22.96 -1.91
CA SER A 244 -26.63 -23.38 -1.19
C SER A 244 -27.82 -23.61 -2.14
N ALA A 245 -27.97 -22.83 -3.19
CA ALA A 245 -29.01 -23.02 -4.21
C ALA A 245 -28.77 -24.26 -5.07
N GLY A 246 -27.49 -24.57 -5.41
CA GLY A 246 -27.13 -25.78 -6.17
C GLY A 246 -27.35 -27.08 -5.40
N SER A 247 -27.17 -27.08 -4.05
CA SER A 247 -27.38 -28.27 -3.24
C SER A 247 -28.88 -28.62 -3.03
N SER A 248 -29.78 -27.64 -3.12
CA SER A 248 -31.21 -27.89 -3.02
C SER A 248 -31.82 -28.52 -4.30
N PHE A 249 -31.19 -28.35 -5.46
CA PHE A 249 -31.63 -28.96 -6.72
C PHE A 249 -31.21 -30.42 -6.85
N GLY A 250 -30.13 -30.84 -6.16
CA GLY A 250 -29.64 -32.24 -6.17
C GLY A 250 -30.49 -33.22 -5.33
N GLN A 251 -31.23 -32.74 -4.37
CA GLN A 251 -32.09 -33.60 -3.52
C GLN A 251 -33.48 -33.86 -4.13
N SER A 252 -33.90 -33.14 -5.16
CA SER A 252 -35.22 -33.31 -5.77
C SER A 252 -35.26 -34.36 -6.90
N LEU A 253 -34.12 -34.92 -7.32
CA LEU A 253 -34.02 -35.90 -8.41
C LEU A 253 -33.83 -37.36 -7.96
N SER A 254 -33.83 -37.66 -6.67
CA SER A 254 -33.63 -39.04 -6.18
C SER A 254 -34.93 -39.77 -5.78
N LEU A 255 -36.11 -39.26 -6.14
CA LEU A 255 -37.41 -39.83 -5.77
C LEU A 255 -38.30 -40.22 -6.98
N ILE A 256 -37.70 -40.60 -8.10
CA ILE A 256 -38.47 -41.26 -9.17
C ILE A 256 -37.62 -42.46 -9.64
N HIS A 257 -37.75 -43.57 -8.89
CA HIS A 257 -37.52 -44.92 -9.40
C HIS A 257 -38.45 -45.87 -8.61
N ILE A 258 -39.61 -46.07 -9.22
CA ILE A 258 -40.38 -47.33 -9.14
C ILE A 258 -40.74 -47.72 -10.54
#